data_9c7325a2888dc99f152a377837224f86
#
_entry.id   9c7325a2888dc99f152a377837224f86
#
_cell.length_a   1.000
_cell.length_b   1.000
_cell.length_c   1.000
_cell.angle_alpha   90.00
_cell.angle_beta   90.00
_cell.angle_gamma   90.00
#
_symmetry.space_group_name_H-M   'P 1'
#
loop_
_entity.id
_entity.type
_entity.pdbx_description
1 polymer ?
#
loop_
_entity_poly.entity_id
_entity_poly.type
_entity_poly.pdbx_seq_one_letter_code
_entity_poly.pdbx_strand_id
1 'polypeptide(L)'
;EDGKSITFKIRKGATFWDGAPITAHDVKWSFDRAVSLGGFPTVQMKAGSLVNTDQFVAVDDETFVIKLLKPSKLTLPDLGVPVPIIINSKLAKKHATEKDPWGTEYLHRTPAGSGAFMLDRWDPGQQTVYKRFDKWTNGKLPGILRVIIREIPSASTRRALLERGDADVSLDLPPKDFAELQGSDKFTISGVPIENSMIAIGLNLDFEPYKNKLVRQAVAHAIPYDQIFKQAAFERGIPMWGGKSAKPETIKWPQPFPYDTDYDKSKALLKEAGYENGFEVPLAFNLGLAQWSEPLCLLLQESLGKVGIKVTIDKIPGANWRTAALVEKKLPMHVKAFGGWLNYPDYYSFWVYQKGRLFNSMNYHNPEIEELTEATLHLEVDHPDYEPKIKRMLEIFFDEVPLIPIYQPYLDVAMQKKVTGYKYYAHRQLDCRLFDKSGSA
;
A
#
# COMPACT_ATOMS: atom_id res chain seq x y z
N GLU A 1 12.82 -5.01 -28.75
CA GLU A 1 13.57 -6.09 -29.32
C GLU A 1 15.01 -6.14 -28.79
N ASP A 2 15.63 -5.00 -28.47
CA ASP A 2 16.92 -4.93 -27.74
C ASP A 2 16.76 -4.70 -26.23
N GLY A 3 15.52 -4.61 -25.74
CA GLY A 3 15.20 -4.37 -24.33
C GLY A 3 15.56 -2.96 -23.82
N LYS A 4 15.91 -2.02 -24.72
CA LYS A 4 16.40 -0.69 -24.35
C LYS A 4 15.35 0.42 -24.48
N SER A 5 14.17 0.10 -25.00
CA SER A 5 13.10 1.08 -25.11
C SER A 5 11.71 0.44 -25.06
N ILE A 6 10.74 1.24 -24.61
CA ILE A 6 9.32 0.89 -24.63
C ILE A 6 8.59 1.97 -25.42
N THR A 7 7.88 1.58 -26.48
CA THR A 7 7.13 2.50 -27.34
C THR A 7 5.64 2.39 -27.08
N PHE A 8 4.98 3.51 -26.87
CA PHE A 8 3.54 3.62 -26.69
C PHE A 8 2.91 4.41 -27.83
N LYS A 9 1.73 3.96 -28.26
CA LYS A 9 0.88 4.70 -29.19
C LYS A 9 -0.28 5.35 -28.46
N ILE A 10 -0.45 6.64 -28.64
CA ILE A 10 -1.55 7.38 -28.04
C ILE A 10 -2.83 7.04 -28.81
N ARG A 11 -3.90 6.76 -28.10
CA ARG A 11 -5.19 6.41 -28.68
C ARG A 11 -5.78 7.62 -29.41
N LYS A 12 -6.12 7.42 -30.69
CA LYS A 12 -6.76 8.46 -31.50
C LYS A 12 -8.12 8.87 -30.91
N GLY A 13 -8.40 10.17 -30.93
CA GLY A 13 -9.66 10.74 -30.45
C GLY A 13 -9.81 10.80 -28.92
N ALA A 14 -8.81 10.39 -28.16
CA ALA A 14 -8.81 10.59 -26.71
C ALA A 14 -8.64 12.06 -26.36
N THR A 15 -9.45 12.55 -25.41
CA THR A 15 -9.44 13.96 -25.00
C THR A 15 -9.36 14.08 -23.47
N PHE A 16 -8.81 15.19 -23.02
CA PHE A 16 -8.98 15.66 -21.66
C PHE A 16 -10.42 16.16 -21.41
N TRP A 17 -10.76 16.41 -20.15
CA TRP A 17 -12.12 16.86 -19.78
C TRP A 17 -12.52 18.21 -20.37
N ASP A 18 -11.56 19.07 -20.71
CA ASP A 18 -11.78 20.34 -21.41
C ASP A 18 -11.97 20.18 -22.93
N GLY A 19 -11.84 18.96 -23.45
CA GLY A 19 -11.95 18.64 -24.86
C GLY A 19 -10.64 18.75 -25.65
N ALA A 20 -9.54 19.17 -25.04
CA ALA A 20 -8.24 19.17 -25.68
C ALA A 20 -7.78 17.74 -26.00
N PRO A 21 -7.17 17.47 -27.18
CA PRO A 21 -6.66 16.15 -27.53
C PRO A 21 -5.48 15.79 -26.62
N ILE A 22 -5.39 14.50 -26.27
CA ILE A 22 -4.25 13.94 -25.56
C ILE A 22 -3.17 13.62 -26.57
N THR A 23 -1.96 14.09 -26.33
CA THR A 23 -0.81 13.85 -27.20
C THR A 23 0.36 13.22 -26.45
N ALA A 24 1.33 12.66 -27.17
CA ALA A 24 2.56 12.15 -26.60
C ALA A 24 3.39 13.26 -25.90
N HIS A 25 3.19 14.51 -26.27
CA HIS A 25 3.79 15.65 -25.58
C HIS A 25 3.22 15.87 -24.17
N ASP A 26 1.92 15.60 -23.94
CA ASP A 26 1.30 15.64 -22.61
C ASP A 26 1.81 14.49 -21.75
N VAL A 27 1.97 13.30 -22.35
CA VAL A 27 2.56 12.13 -21.67
C VAL A 27 3.99 12.43 -21.25
N LYS A 28 4.84 12.89 -22.19
CA LYS A 28 6.21 13.27 -21.87
C LYS A 28 6.27 14.30 -20.74
N TRP A 29 5.51 15.36 -20.82
CA TRP A 29 5.49 16.40 -19.80
C TRP A 29 5.07 15.85 -18.43
N SER A 30 4.11 14.93 -18.38
CA SER A 30 3.67 14.30 -17.13
C SER A 30 4.74 13.41 -16.50
N PHE A 31 5.50 12.70 -17.35
CA PHE A 31 6.65 11.89 -16.91
C PHE A 31 7.82 12.77 -16.46
N ASP A 32 8.16 13.81 -17.21
CA ASP A 32 9.18 14.80 -16.85
C ASP A 32 8.86 15.41 -15.48
N ARG A 33 7.60 15.80 -15.28
CA ARG A 33 7.12 16.33 -14.00
C ARG A 33 7.31 15.32 -12.86
N ALA A 34 6.93 14.07 -13.05
CA ALA A 34 6.99 13.06 -12.00
C ALA A 34 8.43 12.80 -11.52
N VAL A 35 9.42 12.76 -12.43
CA VAL A 35 10.83 12.56 -12.04
C VAL A 35 11.47 13.82 -11.46
N SER A 36 10.88 15.01 -11.69
CA SER A 36 11.47 16.31 -11.31
C SER A 36 10.88 16.93 -10.04
N LEU A 37 9.67 16.50 -9.60
CA LEU A 37 8.98 17.10 -8.44
C LEU A 37 9.68 16.87 -7.11
N GLY A 38 10.52 15.85 -7.01
CA GLY A 38 11.04 15.37 -5.73
C GLY A 38 9.99 14.59 -4.93
N GLY A 39 10.32 14.19 -3.71
CA GLY A 39 9.44 13.47 -2.83
C GLY A 39 8.98 12.11 -3.38
N PHE A 40 7.76 11.73 -3.04
CA PHE A 40 7.21 10.42 -3.38
C PHE A 40 7.14 10.14 -4.89
N PRO A 41 6.66 11.04 -5.77
CA PRO A 41 6.61 10.76 -7.21
C PRO A 41 7.97 10.38 -7.80
N THR A 42 9.01 11.14 -7.49
CA THR A 42 10.37 10.89 -7.99
C THR A 42 10.94 9.56 -7.50
N VAL A 43 10.69 9.21 -6.23
CA VAL A 43 11.14 7.92 -5.67
C VAL A 43 10.38 6.75 -6.30
N GLN A 44 9.08 6.92 -6.56
CA GLN A 44 8.26 5.90 -7.23
C GLN A 44 8.75 5.66 -8.66
N MET A 45 8.96 6.70 -9.43
CA MET A 45 9.52 6.58 -10.80
C MET A 45 10.88 5.89 -10.79
N LYS A 46 11.72 6.18 -9.78
CA LYS A 46 13.03 5.53 -9.62
C LYS A 46 12.93 4.04 -9.33
N ALA A 47 11.89 3.57 -8.64
CA ALA A 47 11.65 2.15 -8.43
C ALA A 47 11.48 1.39 -9.74
N GLY A 48 10.87 2.02 -10.75
CA GLY A 48 10.77 1.53 -12.13
C GLY A 48 11.98 1.87 -13.02
N SER A 49 13.12 2.29 -12.45
CA SER A 49 14.34 2.69 -13.20
C SER A 49 14.16 3.93 -14.11
N LEU A 50 13.17 4.78 -13.79
CA LEU A 50 12.89 6.04 -14.48
C LEU A 50 13.37 7.19 -13.60
N VAL A 51 14.50 7.83 -13.99
CA VAL A 51 15.26 8.73 -13.10
C VAL A 51 15.49 10.13 -13.65
N ASN A 52 15.38 10.32 -14.95
CA ASN A 52 15.62 11.63 -15.57
C ASN A 52 14.74 11.84 -16.82
N THR A 53 14.64 13.10 -17.24
CA THR A 53 13.79 13.53 -18.35
C THR A 53 14.29 13.08 -19.74
N ASP A 54 15.58 12.72 -19.87
CA ASP A 54 16.17 12.30 -21.16
C ASP A 54 15.68 10.90 -21.57
N GLN A 55 15.09 10.15 -20.62
CA GLN A 55 14.46 8.87 -20.88
C GLN A 55 13.14 8.99 -21.63
N PHE A 56 12.51 10.16 -21.68
CA PHE A 56 11.16 10.35 -22.21
C PHE A 56 11.17 11.14 -23.51
N VAL A 57 10.64 10.55 -24.58
CA VAL A 57 10.65 11.15 -25.92
C VAL A 57 9.24 11.13 -26.51
N ALA A 58 8.70 12.31 -26.82
CA ALA A 58 7.56 12.42 -27.74
C ALA A 58 8.14 12.53 -29.16
N VAL A 59 7.99 11.46 -29.93
CA VAL A 59 8.51 11.40 -31.32
C VAL A 59 7.63 12.25 -32.24
N ASP A 60 6.32 12.13 -32.04
CA ASP A 60 5.26 12.88 -32.70
C ASP A 60 4.05 12.98 -31.75
N ASP A 61 2.91 13.50 -32.18
CA ASP A 61 1.71 13.63 -31.34
C ASP A 61 1.16 12.28 -30.86
N GLU A 62 1.41 11.19 -31.59
CA GLU A 62 0.83 9.87 -31.32
C GLU A 62 1.85 8.87 -30.73
N THR A 63 3.14 9.18 -30.74
CA THR A 63 4.21 8.22 -30.36
C THR A 63 5.02 8.72 -29.19
N PHE A 64 4.95 8.01 -28.08
CA PHE A 64 5.77 8.24 -26.89
C PHE A 64 6.73 7.07 -26.66
N VAL A 65 8.00 7.38 -26.35
CA VAL A 65 9.05 6.38 -26.13
C VAL A 65 9.70 6.60 -24.77
N ILE A 66 9.82 5.53 -24.00
CA ILE A 66 10.66 5.46 -22.81
C ILE A 66 11.98 4.78 -23.19
N LYS A 67 13.12 5.47 -22.96
CA LYS A 67 14.45 4.90 -23.09
C LYS A 67 14.87 4.31 -21.75
N LEU A 68 15.31 3.06 -21.75
CA LEU A 68 15.75 2.37 -20.53
C LEU A 68 17.26 2.52 -20.38
N LEU A 69 17.71 2.96 -19.21
CA LEU A 69 19.14 3.04 -18.88
C LEU A 69 19.72 1.65 -18.68
N LYS A 70 18.92 0.76 -18.12
CA LYS A 70 19.18 -0.68 -17.95
C LYS A 70 17.86 -1.44 -17.94
N PRO A 71 17.82 -2.72 -18.32
CA PRO A 71 16.63 -3.52 -18.18
C PRO A 71 16.13 -3.55 -16.73
N SER A 72 14.80 -3.47 -16.53
CA SER A 72 14.18 -3.62 -15.22
C SER A 72 12.79 -4.19 -15.39
N LYS A 73 12.54 -5.34 -14.77
CA LYS A 73 11.22 -5.98 -14.76
C LYS A 73 10.12 -5.11 -14.12
N LEU A 74 10.51 -4.12 -13.30
CA LEU A 74 9.56 -3.25 -12.61
C LEU A 74 9.10 -2.07 -13.46
N THR A 75 9.82 -1.69 -14.52
CA THR A 75 9.49 -0.47 -15.29
C THR A 75 8.06 -0.49 -15.81
N LEU A 76 7.67 -1.53 -16.53
CA LEU A 76 6.33 -1.59 -17.12
C LEU A 76 5.22 -1.83 -16.08
N PRO A 77 5.35 -2.77 -15.12
CA PRO A 77 4.37 -2.91 -14.03
C PRO A 77 4.21 -1.64 -13.18
N ASP A 78 5.30 -0.90 -12.93
CA ASP A 78 5.28 0.31 -12.12
C ASP A 78 4.49 1.46 -12.79
N LEU A 79 4.33 1.45 -14.10
CA LEU A 79 3.43 2.37 -14.81
C LEU A 79 1.94 2.08 -14.56
N GLY A 80 1.61 0.92 -14.01
CA GLY A 80 0.25 0.56 -13.56
C GLY A 80 -0.14 1.16 -12.21
N VAL A 81 0.82 1.73 -11.45
CA VAL A 81 0.54 2.47 -10.22
C VAL A 81 0.12 3.91 -10.55
N PRO A 82 -0.52 4.66 -9.61
CA PRO A 82 -1.02 6.01 -9.90
C PRO A 82 0.09 7.09 -9.96
N VAL A 83 1.24 6.76 -10.51
CA VAL A 83 2.37 7.65 -10.79
C VAL A 83 3.13 7.10 -12.00
N PRO A 84 3.30 7.88 -13.09
CA PRO A 84 2.79 9.23 -13.31
C PRO A 84 1.30 9.25 -13.67
N ILE A 85 0.61 10.34 -13.33
CA ILE A 85 -0.73 10.63 -13.82
C ILE A 85 -0.59 11.51 -15.07
N ILE A 86 -1.27 11.15 -16.16
CA ILE A 86 -1.25 11.95 -17.39
C ILE A 86 -2.16 13.16 -17.21
N ILE A 87 -1.59 14.34 -17.38
CA ILE A 87 -2.18 15.64 -17.10
C ILE A 87 -2.21 16.47 -18.39
N ASN A 88 -3.25 17.27 -18.59
CA ASN A 88 -3.29 18.29 -19.64
C ASN A 88 -2.16 19.31 -19.42
N SER A 89 -1.06 19.10 -20.13
CA SER A 89 0.15 19.90 -19.99
C SER A 89 -0.05 21.36 -20.41
N LYS A 90 -0.90 21.60 -21.40
CA LYS A 90 -1.21 22.95 -21.87
C LYS A 90 -1.96 23.75 -20.81
N LEU A 91 -2.91 23.10 -20.12
CA LEU A 91 -3.65 23.72 -19.02
C LEU A 91 -2.72 23.98 -17.81
N ALA A 92 -1.90 23.02 -17.42
CA ALA A 92 -0.96 23.18 -16.31
C ALA A 92 0.05 24.30 -16.56
N LYS A 93 0.62 24.38 -17.78
CA LYS A 93 1.58 25.42 -18.18
C LYS A 93 1.00 26.84 -18.16
N LYS A 94 -0.31 27.02 -18.38
CA LYS A 94 -0.96 28.35 -18.26
C LYS A 94 -0.93 28.90 -16.84
N HIS A 95 -0.78 28.01 -15.84
CA HIS A 95 -0.77 28.35 -14.44
C HIS A 95 0.61 28.16 -13.78
N ALA A 96 1.62 27.80 -14.58
CA ALA A 96 2.99 27.69 -14.12
C ALA A 96 3.60 29.07 -13.86
N THR A 97 4.50 29.15 -12.87
CA THR A 97 5.26 30.33 -12.51
C THR A 97 6.75 29.95 -12.36
N GLU A 98 7.65 30.93 -12.23
CA GLU A 98 9.06 30.64 -11.95
C GLU A 98 9.25 29.83 -10.67
N LYS A 99 8.40 30.04 -9.65
CA LYS A 99 8.46 29.32 -8.37
C LYS A 99 7.72 27.98 -8.40
N ASP A 100 6.78 27.81 -9.33
CA ASP A 100 6.01 26.59 -9.55
C ASP A 100 5.96 26.26 -11.05
N PRO A 101 7.08 25.79 -11.64
CA PRO A 101 7.18 25.53 -13.08
C PRO A 101 6.27 24.38 -13.55
N TRP A 102 5.72 23.61 -12.63
CA TRP A 102 4.85 22.48 -12.92
C TRP A 102 3.36 22.78 -12.68
N GLY A 103 2.98 24.00 -12.27
CA GLY A 103 1.60 24.38 -11.98
C GLY A 103 0.99 23.56 -10.84
N THR A 104 1.78 23.19 -9.85
CA THR A 104 1.38 22.27 -8.78
C THR A 104 0.29 22.87 -7.89
N GLU A 105 0.40 24.18 -7.56
CA GLU A 105 -0.63 24.88 -6.77
C GLU A 105 -2.00 24.85 -7.46
N TYR A 106 -2.02 25.09 -8.75
CA TYR A 106 -3.25 25.01 -9.55
C TYR A 106 -3.81 23.58 -9.56
N LEU A 107 -2.95 22.59 -9.83
CA LEU A 107 -3.33 21.19 -9.95
C LEU A 107 -3.80 20.56 -8.62
N HIS A 108 -3.41 21.13 -7.46
CA HIS A 108 -3.91 20.70 -6.16
C HIS A 108 -5.43 20.92 -5.99
N ARG A 109 -6.00 21.86 -6.74
CA ARG A 109 -7.42 22.22 -6.61
C ARG A 109 -8.22 21.99 -7.88
N THR A 110 -7.55 21.90 -9.01
CA THR A 110 -8.20 21.80 -10.33
C THR A 110 -7.68 20.58 -11.08
N PRO A 111 -8.47 19.51 -11.14
CA PRO A 111 -8.08 18.32 -11.89
C PRO A 111 -7.99 18.59 -13.40
N ALA A 112 -6.94 18.07 -14.03
CA ALA A 112 -6.68 18.21 -15.47
C ALA A 112 -6.55 16.84 -16.15
N GLY A 113 -7.45 15.94 -15.82
CA GLY A 113 -7.41 14.54 -16.25
C GLY A 113 -8.26 14.23 -17.48
N SER A 114 -8.40 12.92 -17.77
CA SER A 114 -9.10 12.38 -18.95
C SER A 114 -9.91 11.11 -18.62
N GLY A 115 -10.17 10.82 -17.35
CA GLY A 115 -10.92 9.64 -16.92
C GLY A 115 -12.40 9.68 -17.32
N ALA A 116 -13.07 8.53 -17.17
CA ALA A 116 -14.50 8.39 -17.48
C ALA A 116 -15.41 9.19 -16.54
N PHE A 117 -14.88 9.62 -15.41
CA PHE A 117 -15.55 10.52 -14.48
C PHE A 117 -14.67 11.75 -14.25
N MET A 118 -15.30 12.92 -14.23
CA MET A 118 -14.67 14.21 -13.96
C MET A 118 -15.18 14.78 -12.65
N LEU A 119 -14.34 15.54 -11.96
CA LEU A 119 -14.74 16.22 -10.73
C LEU A 119 -15.87 17.22 -11.03
N ASP A 120 -16.96 17.10 -10.28
CA ASP A 120 -18.10 18.03 -10.31
C ASP A 120 -18.05 18.98 -9.10
N ARG A 121 -17.78 18.45 -7.91
CA ARG A 121 -17.66 19.22 -6.67
C ARG A 121 -16.74 18.51 -5.67
N TRP A 122 -15.95 19.29 -4.95
CA TRP A 122 -15.14 18.83 -3.84
C TRP A 122 -15.38 19.70 -2.60
N ASP A 123 -15.93 19.09 -1.58
CA ASP A 123 -16.14 19.69 -0.26
C ASP A 123 -15.15 19.01 0.71
N PRO A 124 -13.98 19.62 1.00
CA PRO A 124 -12.94 18.99 1.83
C PRO A 124 -13.48 18.55 3.19
N GLY A 125 -13.13 17.32 3.61
CA GLY A 125 -13.60 16.73 4.87
C GLY A 125 -15.07 16.32 4.91
N GLN A 126 -15.80 16.41 3.78
CA GLN A 126 -17.20 16.04 3.69
C GLN A 126 -17.45 15.06 2.54
N GLN A 127 -17.22 15.49 1.30
CA GLN A 127 -17.50 14.66 0.14
C GLN A 127 -16.78 15.13 -1.13
N THR A 128 -16.62 14.17 -2.06
CA THR A 128 -16.22 14.44 -3.43
C THR A 128 -17.28 13.91 -4.37
N VAL A 129 -17.75 14.74 -5.30
CA VAL A 129 -18.75 14.39 -6.29
C VAL A 129 -18.09 14.34 -7.67
N TYR A 130 -18.25 13.22 -8.33
CA TYR A 130 -17.84 13.05 -9.73
C TYR A 130 -19.07 12.88 -10.60
N LYS A 131 -19.00 13.39 -11.83
CA LYS A 131 -19.97 13.14 -12.89
C LYS A 131 -19.32 12.41 -14.06
N ARG A 132 -20.11 11.61 -14.76
CA ARG A 132 -19.65 10.91 -15.96
C ARG A 132 -19.23 11.91 -17.03
N PHE A 133 -18.12 11.62 -17.68
CA PHE A 133 -17.63 12.36 -18.84
C PHE A 133 -18.20 11.72 -20.11
N ASP A 134 -19.32 12.26 -20.62
CA ASP A 134 -20.06 11.66 -21.74
C ASP A 134 -19.28 11.64 -23.07
N LYS A 135 -18.20 12.42 -23.18
CA LYS A 135 -17.27 12.40 -24.33
C LYS A 135 -16.10 11.41 -24.14
N TRP A 136 -16.11 10.62 -23.08
CA TRP A 136 -15.06 9.62 -22.86
C TRP A 136 -15.14 8.51 -23.91
N THR A 137 -13.99 8.19 -24.55
CA THR A 137 -13.90 7.29 -25.70
C THR A 137 -13.10 6.02 -25.44
N ASN A 138 -12.56 5.85 -24.21
CA ASN A 138 -11.70 4.71 -23.87
C ASN A 138 -12.50 3.49 -23.37
N GLY A 139 -13.53 3.08 -24.11
CA GLY A 139 -14.37 1.93 -23.84
C GLY A 139 -15.86 2.28 -23.72
N LYS A 140 -16.64 1.35 -23.16
CA LYS A 140 -18.08 1.55 -22.92
C LYS A 140 -18.28 2.64 -21.86
N LEU A 141 -19.18 3.58 -22.11
CA LEU A 141 -19.57 4.57 -21.12
C LEU A 141 -20.12 3.89 -19.87
N PRO A 142 -19.72 4.35 -18.66
CA PRO A 142 -20.28 3.85 -17.41
C PRO A 142 -21.80 3.98 -17.35
N GLY A 143 -22.48 3.00 -16.77
CA GLY A 143 -23.92 3.09 -16.47
C GLY A 143 -24.23 4.11 -15.39
N ILE A 144 -23.32 4.27 -14.43
CA ILE A 144 -23.44 5.24 -13.34
C ILE A 144 -23.16 6.65 -13.86
N LEU A 145 -24.09 7.59 -13.58
CA LEU A 145 -23.98 8.99 -14.02
C LEU A 145 -23.18 9.84 -13.01
N ARG A 146 -23.26 9.50 -11.73
CA ARG A 146 -22.59 10.21 -10.63
C ARG A 146 -22.01 9.24 -9.61
N VAL A 147 -20.85 9.59 -9.07
CA VAL A 147 -20.22 8.93 -7.93
C VAL A 147 -20.06 9.97 -6.84
N ILE A 148 -20.59 9.68 -5.65
CA ILE A 148 -20.49 10.54 -4.48
C ILE A 148 -19.68 9.77 -3.43
N ILE A 149 -18.47 10.24 -3.14
CA ILE A 149 -17.62 9.69 -2.09
C ILE A 149 -17.78 10.59 -0.85
N ARG A 150 -18.32 10.02 0.23
CA ARG A 150 -18.54 10.74 1.50
C ARG A 150 -17.50 10.34 2.51
N GLU A 151 -16.92 11.33 3.16
CA GLU A 151 -15.98 11.13 4.27
C GLU A 151 -16.77 11.02 5.59
N ILE A 152 -16.93 9.79 6.07
CA ILE A 152 -17.67 9.50 7.33
C ILE A 152 -16.67 8.92 8.33
N PRO A 153 -16.19 9.67 9.31
CA PRO A 153 -15.17 9.21 10.27
C PRO A 153 -15.66 8.03 11.14
N SER A 154 -16.91 8.04 11.59
CA SER A 154 -17.46 6.99 12.45
C SER A 154 -17.77 5.71 11.66
N ALA A 155 -17.14 4.60 12.03
CA ALA A 155 -17.40 3.27 11.45
C ALA A 155 -18.86 2.82 11.67
N SER A 156 -19.43 3.05 12.86
CA SER A 156 -20.82 2.72 13.15
C SER A 156 -21.80 3.52 12.27
N THR A 157 -21.49 4.78 11.99
CA THR A 157 -22.28 5.60 11.07
C THR A 157 -22.17 5.08 9.64
N ARG A 158 -20.96 4.68 9.17
CA ARG A 158 -20.78 4.05 7.83
C ARG A 158 -21.60 2.79 7.70
N ARG A 159 -21.56 1.91 8.70
CA ARG A 159 -22.37 0.69 8.75
C ARG A 159 -23.87 1.02 8.69
N ALA A 160 -24.35 1.93 9.54
CA ALA A 160 -25.78 2.31 9.58
C ALA A 160 -26.25 2.89 8.23
N LEU A 161 -25.43 3.69 7.55
CA LEU A 161 -25.76 4.22 6.20
C LEU A 161 -25.88 3.10 5.16
N LEU A 162 -24.99 2.10 5.22
CA LEU A 162 -25.08 0.93 4.35
C LEU A 162 -26.36 0.10 4.66
N GLU A 163 -26.63 -0.17 5.93
CA GLU A 163 -27.79 -0.98 6.34
C GLU A 163 -29.13 -0.33 5.98
N ARG A 164 -29.22 1.00 6.00
CA ARG A 164 -30.44 1.73 5.57
C ARG A 164 -30.56 1.92 4.06
N GLY A 165 -29.51 1.62 3.30
CA GLY A 165 -29.46 1.86 1.86
C GLY A 165 -29.14 3.28 1.44
N ASP A 166 -28.69 4.14 2.38
CA ASP A 166 -28.23 5.52 2.13
C ASP A 166 -26.81 5.56 1.54
N ALA A 167 -26.09 4.44 1.64
CA ALA A 167 -24.83 4.19 0.96
C ALA A 167 -24.93 2.90 0.14
N ASP A 168 -24.39 2.92 -1.06
CA ASP A 168 -24.36 1.74 -1.94
C ASP A 168 -23.17 0.83 -1.66
N VAL A 169 -22.03 1.44 -1.31
CA VAL A 169 -20.74 0.76 -1.06
C VAL A 169 -20.13 1.35 0.20
N SER A 170 -19.60 0.51 1.06
CA SER A 170 -18.81 0.93 2.22
C SER A 170 -17.46 0.22 2.21
N LEU A 171 -16.41 1.01 2.39
CA LEU A 171 -15.05 0.58 2.65
C LEU A 171 -14.72 0.87 4.12
N ASP A 172 -13.61 0.36 4.60
CA ASP A 172 -13.05 0.68 5.93
C ASP A 172 -14.00 0.44 7.11
N LEU A 173 -14.90 -0.55 7.00
CA LEU A 173 -15.60 -1.05 8.17
C LEU A 173 -14.64 -1.89 9.04
N PRO A 174 -14.89 -2.01 10.36
CA PRO A 174 -14.14 -2.95 11.19
C PRO A 174 -14.20 -4.39 10.63
N PRO A 175 -13.15 -5.20 10.77
CA PRO A 175 -13.16 -6.59 10.34
C PRO A 175 -14.34 -7.38 10.91
N LYS A 176 -14.74 -7.11 12.17
CA LYS A 176 -15.93 -7.67 12.80
C LYS A 176 -17.20 -7.39 12.01
N ASP A 177 -17.39 -6.15 11.55
CA ASP A 177 -18.59 -5.75 10.83
C ASP A 177 -18.69 -6.47 9.48
N PHE A 178 -17.57 -6.62 8.75
CA PHE A 178 -17.54 -7.40 7.52
C PHE A 178 -17.89 -8.87 7.76
N ALA A 179 -17.36 -9.47 8.84
CA ALA A 179 -17.67 -10.84 9.20
C ALA A 179 -19.16 -11.04 9.52
N GLU A 180 -19.77 -10.12 10.26
CA GLU A 180 -21.20 -10.14 10.58
C GLU A 180 -22.10 -9.93 9.35
N LEU A 181 -21.73 -8.99 8.47
CA LEU A 181 -22.52 -8.67 7.26
C LEU A 181 -22.43 -9.76 6.20
N GLN A 182 -21.39 -10.58 6.20
CA GLN A 182 -21.17 -11.63 5.20
C GLN A 182 -22.29 -12.67 5.16
N GLY A 183 -22.96 -12.91 6.29
CA GLY A 183 -24.09 -13.84 6.39
C GLY A 183 -25.44 -13.26 5.95
N SER A 184 -25.51 -11.96 5.60
CA SER A 184 -26.76 -11.28 5.25
C SER A 184 -27.07 -11.40 3.77
N ASP A 185 -28.33 -11.70 3.43
CA ASP A 185 -28.84 -11.72 2.05
C ASP A 185 -29.03 -10.32 1.44
N LYS A 186 -28.95 -9.25 2.26
CA LYS A 186 -29.08 -7.84 1.83
C LYS A 186 -27.81 -7.28 1.21
N PHE A 187 -26.64 -7.87 1.53
CA PHE A 187 -25.35 -7.35 1.14
C PHE A 187 -24.53 -8.36 0.33
N THR A 188 -23.62 -7.83 -0.46
CA THR A 188 -22.51 -8.58 -1.06
C THR A 188 -21.23 -8.12 -0.37
N ILE A 189 -20.53 -9.03 0.29
CA ILE A 189 -19.22 -8.79 0.89
C ILE A 189 -18.17 -9.41 -0.02
N SER A 190 -17.30 -8.58 -0.56
CA SER A 190 -16.11 -9.03 -1.30
C SER A 190 -14.90 -8.87 -0.39
N GLY A 191 -14.22 -9.97 -0.09
CA GLY A 191 -12.95 -9.97 0.62
C GLY A 191 -11.91 -10.65 -0.24
N VAL A 192 -10.91 -9.88 -0.70
CA VAL A 192 -9.83 -10.38 -1.55
C VAL A 192 -8.50 -10.15 -0.85
N PRO A 193 -7.63 -11.16 -0.72
CA PRO A 193 -6.29 -10.96 -0.18
C PRO A 193 -5.56 -9.86 -0.94
N ILE A 194 -5.03 -8.89 -0.22
CA ILE A 194 -4.18 -7.87 -0.84
C ILE A 194 -2.80 -8.51 -1.04
N GLU A 195 -2.55 -9.02 -2.24
CA GLU A 195 -1.41 -9.88 -2.57
C GLU A 195 -0.04 -9.34 -2.11
N ASN A 196 0.11 -8.04 -2.08
CA ASN A 196 1.35 -7.35 -1.75
C ASN A 196 1.25 -6.51 -0.46
N SER A 197 0.42 -6.92 0.49
CA SER A 197 0.23 -6.21 1.75
C SER A 197 0.46 -7.10 2.96
N MET A 198 0.82 -6.50 4.07
CA MET A 198 0.90 -7.17 5.37
C MET A 198 0.56 -6.22 6.52
N ILE A 199 -0.01 -6.78 7.56
CA ILE A 199 -0.04 -6.20 8.89
C ILE A 199 1.15 -6.75 9.66
N ALA A 200 1.94 -5.87 10.22
CA ALA A 200 3.21 -6.24 10.86
C ALA A 200 3.51 -5.32 12.05
N ILE A 201 4.45 -5.74 12.90
CA ILE A 201 5.01 -4.95 13.98
C ILE A 201 6.41 -4.54 13.60
N GLY A 202 6.67 -3.24 13.53
CA GLY A 202 8.00 -2.67 13.31
C GLY A 202 8.72 -2.49 14.64
N LEU A 203 9.97 -2.94 14.70
CA LEU A 203 10.88 -2.79 15.82
C LEU A 203 12.00 -1.82 15.42
N ASN A 204 12.09 -0.67 16.07
CA ASN A 204 13.08 0.35 15.72
C ASN A 204 14.45 0.00 16.32
N LEU A 205 15.44 -0.19 15.47
CA LEU A 205 16.78 -0.59 15.88
C LEU A 205 17.58 0.53 16.61
N ASP A 206 17.09 1.77 16.59
CA ASP A 206 17.67 2.86 17.41
C ASP A 206 17.22 2.81 18.87
N PHE A 207 16.17 2.06 19.18
CA PHE A 207 15.75 1.79 20.56
C PHE A 207 16.62 0.71 21.17
N GLU A 208 17.23 1.01 22.33
CA GLU A 208 18.32 0.21 22.89
C GLU A 208 18.03 -1.30 23.01
N PRO A 209 16.89 -1.76 23.58
CA PRO A 209 16.60 -3.19 23.61
C PRO A 209 16.56 -3.85 22.23
N TYR A 210 16.08 -3.14 21.20
CA TYR A 210 15.92 -3.69 19.85
C TYR A 210 17.20 -3.68 18.99
N LYS A 211 18.28 -3.10 19.46
CA LYS A 211 19.62 -3.29 18.86
C LYS A 211 20.06 -4.75 18.95
N ASN A 212 19.69 -5.42 20.04
CA ASN A 212 19.99 -6.84 20.24
C ASN A 212 19.00 -7.71 19.43
N LYS A 213 19.53 -8.53 18.53
CA LYS A 213 18.77 -9.47 17.71
C LYS A 213 17.94 -10.45 18.54
N LEU A 214 18.51 -10.97 19.63
CA LEU A 214 17.81 -11.92 20.51
C LEU A 214 16.55 -11.32 21.13
N VAL A 215 16.58 -10.01 21.46
CA VAL A 215 15.38 -9.30 21.95
C VAL A 215 14.31 -9.22 20.87
N ARG A 216 14.68 -8.93 19.62
CA ARG A 216 13.72 -8.89 18.51
C ARG A 216 13.10 -10.27 18.24
N GLN A 217 13.93 -11.32 18.28
CA GLN A 217 13.46 -12.72 18.17
C GLN A 217 12.56 -13.11 19.35
N ALA A 218 12.88 -12.67 20.56
CA ALA A 218 12.04 -12.88 21.74
C ALA A 218 10.67 -12.23 21.59
N VAL A 219 10.62 -10.99 21.11
CA VAL A 219 9.35 -10.30 20.79
C VAL A 219 8.56 -11.09 19.76
N ALA A 220 9.20 -11.60 18.71
CA ALA A 220 8.52 -12.41 17.67
C ALA A 220 7.90 -13.69 18.26
N HIS A 221 8.56 -14.37 19.20
CA HIS A 221 8.00 -15.53 19.91
C HIS A 221 6.93 -15.17 20.95
N ALA A 222 6.82 -13.91 21.35
CA ALA A 222 5.78 -13.47 22.29
C ALA A 222 4.51 -12.94 21.59
N ILE A 223 4.47 -12.87 20.26
CA ILE A 223 3.28 -12.44 19.51
C ILE A 223 2.20 -13.53 19.59
N PRO A 224 0.94 -13.18 19.96
CA PRO A 224 -0.15 -14.13 20.01
C PRO A 224 -0.85 -14.26 18.64
N TYR A 225 -0.15 -14.82 17.65
CA TYR A 225 -0.54 -14.81 16.22
C TYR A 225 -1.97 -15.30 15.98
N ASP A 226 -2.32 -16.47 16.50
CA ASP A 226 -3.66 -17.06 16.31
C ASP A 226 -4.78 -16.22 16.98
N GLN A 227 -4.49 -15.63 18.14
CA GLN A 227 -5.46 -14.77 18.83
C GLN A 227 -5.69 -13.47 18.05
N ILE A 228 -4.61 -12.84 17.57
CA ILE A 228 -4.73 -11.64 16.73
C ILE A 228 -5.54 -11.94 15.48
N PHE A 229 -5.24 -13.04 14.78
CA PHE A 229 -5.94 -13.39 13.55
C PHE A 229 -7.41 -13.65 13.77
N LYS A 230 -7.77 -14.38 14.84
CA LYS A 230 -9.17 -14.69 15.17
C LYS A 230 -9.94 -13.53 15.80
N GLN A 231 -9.33 -12.80 16.75
CA GLN A 231 -10.06 -11.87 17.61
C GLN A 231 -9.94 -10.41 17.16
N ALA A 232 -8.83 -10.01 16.50
CA ALA A 232 -8.66 -8.67 15.97
C ALA A 232 -8.95 -8.60 14.47
N ALA A 233 -8.46 -9.55 13.69
CA ALA A 233 -8.69 -9.61 12.26
C ALA A 233 -10.01 -10.32 11.87
N PHE A 234 -10.68 -11.04 12.79
CA PHE A 234 -11.90 -11.80 12.52
C PHE A 234 -11.76 -12.72 11.29
N GLU A 235 -10.57 -13.31 11.14
CA GLU A 235 -10.20 -14.16 10.00
C GLU A 235 -10.32 -13.47 8.62
N ARG A 236 -10.31 -12.11 8.61
CA ARG A 236 -10.33 -11.30 7.38
C ARG A 236 -8.91 -11.12 6.85
N GLY A 237 -8.32 -12.21 6.35
CA GLY A 237 -6.95 -12.21 5.86
C GLY A 237 -6.40 -13.62 5.67
N ILE A 238 -5.08 -13.69 5.51
CA ILE A 238 -4.29 -14.94 5.47
C ILE A 238 -3.19 -14.83 6.52
N PRO A 239 -3.10 -15.78 7.48
CA PRO A 239 -1.99 -15.80 8.44
C PRO A 239 -0.64 -15.83 7.72
N MET A 240 0.35 -15.09 8.25
CA MET A 240 1.71 -15.10 7.70
C MET A 240 2.65 -15.88 8.60
N TRP A 241 3.02 -15.34 9.77
CA TRP A 241 3.85 -16.04 10.74
C TRP A 241 3.02 -16.68 11.84
N GLY A 242 3.61 -17.65 12.56
CA GLY A 242 3.01 -18.35 13.67
C GLY A 242 1.77 -19.14 13.34
N GLY A 243 1.40 -19.16 12.10
CA GLY A 243 0.15 -19.77 11.67
C GLY A 243 0.29 -21.25 11.34
N LYS A 244 -0.18 -22.13 12.21
CA LYS A 244 -0.50 -23.52 11.84
C LYS A 244 -1.52 -23.59 10.69
N SER A 245 -2.18 -22.49 10.40
CA SER A 245 -3.16 -22.30 9.33
C SER A 245 -2.59 -21.68 8.05
N ALA A 246 -1.30 -21.30 8.00
CA ALA A 246 -0.67 -20.96 6.74
C ALA A 246 -0.73 -22.18 5.80
N LYS A 247 -1.28 -21.99 4.61
CA LYS A 247 -1.39 -23.06 3.63
C LYS A 247 -0.09 -23.14 2.83
N PRO A 248 0.79 -24.12 3.06
CA PRO A 248 2.10 -24.21 2.41
C PRO A 248 2.01 -24.21 0.88
N GLU A 249 0.96 -24.79 0.32
CA GLU A 249 0.71 -24.86 -1.11
C GLU A 249 0.45 -23.51 -1.78
N THR A 250 0.07 -22.49 -1.00
CA THR A 250 -0.15 -21.12 -1.53
C THR A 250 1.09 -20.25 -1.41
N ILE A 251 2.14 -20.72 -0.73
CA ILE A 251 3.35 -19.99 -0.45
C ILE A 251 4.48 -20.59 -1.27
N LYS A 252 4.95 -19.83 -2.25
CA LYS A 252 5.93 -20.29 -3.22
C LYS A 252 7.29 -20.58 -2.58
N TRP A 253 7.72 -19.74 -1.66
CA TRP A 253 8.88 -19.81 -0.78
C TRP A 253 8.94 -18.53 0.07
N PRO A 254 9.71 -18.44 1.14
CA PRO A 254 10.34 -19.47 1.93
C PRO A 254 9.41 -20.05 2.96
N GLN A 255 9.59 -21.30 3.27
CA GLN A 255 8.80 -22.01 4.26
C GLN A 255 9.69 -22.98 5.03
N PRO A 256 9.40 -23.24 6.29
CA PRO A 256 8.37 -22.63 7.15
C PRO A 256 8.80 -21.30 7.75
N PHE A 257 7.83 -20.51 8.26
CA PHE A 257 8.14 -19.35 9.09
C PHE A 257 8.76 -19.78 10.42
N PRO A 258 9.84 -19.11 10.88
CA PRO A 258 10.60 -19.58 12.04
C PRO A 258 9.96 -19.24 13.39
N TYR A 259 8.90 -18.43 13.40
CA TYR A 259 8.31 -17.90 14.64
C TYR A 259 6.86 -18.35 14.81
N ASP A 260 6.55 -18.78 16.01
CA ASP A 260 5.23 -19.05 16.57
C ASP A 260 5.16 -18.51 17.99
N THR A 261 3.99 -18.55 18.62
CA THR A 261 3.81 -18.11 19.99
C THR A 261 4.45 -19.13 20.94
N ASP A 262 5.58 -18.76 21.55
CA ASP A 262 6.34 -19.55 22.50
C ASP A 262 6.94 -18.64 23.59
N TYR A 263 6.22 -18.53 24.70
CA TYR A 263 6.63 -17.67 25.81
C TYR A 263 7.89 -18.16 26.54
N ASP A 264 8.13 -19.47 26.60
CA ASP A 264 9.29 -20.03 27.26
C ASP A 264 10.55 -19.75 26.46
N LYS A 265 10.50 -19.92 25.15
CA LYS A 265 11.57 -19.52 24.24
C LYS A 265 11.81 -18.02 24.25
N SER A 266 10.74 -17.21 24.26
CA SER A 266 10.86 -15.75 24.39
C SER A 266 11.60 -15.35 25.67
N LYS A 267 11.23 -15.92 26.84
CA LYS A 267 11.91 -15.67 28.12
C LYS A 267 13.37 -16.11 28.09
N ALA A 268 13.67 -17.26 27.49
CA ALA A 268 15.06 -17.76 27.39
C ALA A 268 15.92 -16.78 26.56
N LEU A 269 15.42 -16.29 25.42
CA LEU A 269 16.09 -15.31 24.58
C LEU A 269 16.28 -13.96 25.28
N LEU A 270 15.28 -13.49 26.03
CA LEU A 270 15.39 -12.26 26.83
C LEU A 270 16.46 -12.41 27.92
N LYS A 271 16.53 -13.55 28.60
CA LYS A 271 17.56 -13.83 29.61
C LYS A 271 18.95 -13.85 28.98
N GLU A 272 19.13 -14.53 27.84
CA GLU A 272 20.39 -14.56 27.10
C GLU A 272 20.84 -13.16 26.66
N ALA A 273 19.86 -12.32 26.27
CA ALA A 273 20.08 -10.94 25.88
C ALA A 273 20.36 -9.98 27.04
N GLY A 274 20.27 -10.44 28.31
CA GLY A 274 20.43 -9.59 29.51
C GLY A 274 19.17 -8.82 29.92
N TYR A 275 18.01 -9.19 29.41
CA TYR A 275 16.72 -8.58 29.72
C TYR A 275 15.76 -9.54 30.46
N GLU A 276 16.28 -10.37 31.36
CA GLU A 276 15.47 -11.34 32.10
C GLU A 276 14.35 -10.71 32.94
N ASN A 277 14.53 -9.45 33.36
CA ASN A 277 13.52 -8.66 34.06
C ASN A 277 12.57 -7.89 33.14
N GLY A 278 12.70 -8.07 31.83
CA GLY A 278 11.93 -7.35 30.82
C GLY A 278 12.36 -5.89 30.68
N PHE A 279 11.51 -5.11 30.02
CA PHE A 279 11.67 -3.66 29.81
C PHE A 279 10.32 -3.01 29.50
N GLU A 280 10.29 -1.69 29.50
CA GLU A 280 9.11 -0.91 29.12
C GLU A 280 9.26 -0.36 27.70
N VAL A 281 8.17 -0.38 26.91
CA VAL A 281 8.16 0.12 25.53
C VAL A 281 6.80 0.67 25.13
N PRO A 282 6.73 1.86 24.47
CA PRO A 282 5.51 2.30 23.83
C PRO A 282 5.27 1.52 22.53
N LEU A 283 4.02 1.08 22.35
CA LEU A 283 3.51 0.51 21.09
C LEU A 283 2.58 1.54 20.45
N ALA A 284 3.04 2.13 19.36
CA ALA A 284 2.30 3.17 18.67
C ALA A 284 1.46 2.60 17.52
N PHE A 285 0.27 3.18 17.31
CA PHE A 285 -0.52 2.93 16.11
C PHE A 285 -1.19 4.22 15.60
N ASN A 286 -1.54 4.20 14.31
CA ASN A 286 -2.29 5.27 13.68
C ASN A 286 -3.76 5.24 14.13
N LEU A 287 -4.20 6.28 14.84
CA LEU A 287 -5.56 6.40 15.36
C LEU A 287 -6.64 6.29 14.25
N GLY A 288 -6.34 6.72 13.02
CA GLY A 288 -7.23 6.54 11.88
C GLY A 288 -7.51 5.08 11.50
N LEU A 289 -6.71 4.13 12.03
CA LEU A 289 -6.84 2.69 11.80
C LEU A 289 -7.26 1.93 13.06
N ALA A 290 -7.76 2.64 14.09
CA ALA A 290 -8.07 2.07 15.40
C ALA A 290 -9.02 0.87 15.35
N GLN A 291 -9.94 0.83 14.37
CA GLN A 291 -10.95 -0.22 14.26
C GLN A 291 -10.38 -1.66 14.17
N TRP A 292 -9.15 -1.82 13.73
CA TRP A 292 -8.47 -3.12 13.69
C TRP A 292 -7.13 -3.10 14.46
N SER A 293 -6.45 -1.96 14.55
CA SER A 293 -5.14 -1.87 15.20
C SER A 293 -5.22 -1.79 16.73
N GLU A 294 -6.27 -1.20 17.29
CA GLU A 294 -6.43 -1.14 18.74
C GLU A 294 -6.66 -2.52 19.38
N PRO A 295 -7.61 -3.37 18.89
CA PRO A 295 -7.72 -4.75 19.39
C PRO A 295 -6.43 -5.55 19.28
N LEU A 296 -5.69 -5.39 18.17
CA LEU A 296 -4.39 -6.03 17.98
C LEU A 296 -3.38 -5.55 19.04
N CYS A 297 -3.31 -4.24 19.32
CA CYS A 297 -2.40 -3.68 20.33
C CYS A 297 -2.73 -4.19 21.76
N LEU A 298 -4.01 -4.35 22.11
CA LEU A 298 -4.42 -4.87 23.41
C LEU A 298 -3.97 -6.33 23.58
N LEU A 299 -4.12 -7.17 22.55
CA LEU A 299 -3.62 -8.55 22.59
C LEU A 299 -2.10 -8.62 22.70
N LEU A 300 -1.38 -7.70 22.03
CA LEU A 300 0.07 -7.60 22.14
C LEU A 300 0.50 -7.16 23.54
N GLN A 301 -0.17 -6.17 24.13
CA GLN A 301 0.11 -5.68 25.48
C GLN A 301 -0.01 -6.81 26.50
N GLU A 302 -1.10 -7.58 26.44
CA GLU A 302 -1.29 -8.74 27.32
C GLU A 302 -0.21 -9.80 27.10
N SER A 303 0.05 -10.15 25.85
CA SER A 303 0.97 -11.23 25.50
C SER A 303 2.42 -10.92 25.86
N LEU A 304 2.88 -9.73 25.52
CA LEU A 304 4.23 -9.26 25.85
C LEU A 304 4.43 -9.11 27.35
N GLY A 305 3.37 -8.77 28.10
CA GLY A 305 3.39 -8.76 29.56
C GLY A 305 3.71 -10.12 30.18
N LYS A 306 3.35 -11.24 29.54
CA LYS A 306 3.64 -12.62 30.01
C LYS A 306 5.15 -12.95 30.02
N VAL A 307 5.94 -12.20 29.25
CA VAL A 307 7.40 -12.34 29.16
C VAL A 307 8.16 -11.18 29.81
N GLY A 308 7.46 -10.29 30.55
CA GLY A 308 8.06 -9.19 31.28
C GLY A 308 8.20 -7.89 30.49
N ILE A 309 7.76 -7.84 29.22
CA ILE A 309 7.78 -6.61 28.41
C ILE A 309 6.51 -5.82 28.71
N LYS A 310 6.65 -4.65 29.33
CA LYS A 310 5.55 -3.76 29.68
C LYS A 310 5.26 -2.80 28.51
N VAL A 311 4.10 -2.97 27.89
CA VAL A 311 3.69 -2.18 26.74
C VAL A 311 2.75 -1.06 27.18
N THR A 312 3.05 0.18 26.77
CA THR A 312 2.13 1.32 26.84
C THR A 312 1.61 1.62 25.44
N ILE A 313 0.29 1.61 25.28
CA ILE A 313 -0.33 1.85 23.96
C ILE A 313 -0.39 3.35 23.67
N ASP A 314 0.22 3.77 22.56
CA ASP A 314 0.26 5.15 22.09
C ASP A 314 -0.59 5.33 20.84
N LYS A 315 -1.69 6.11 20.96
CA LYS A 315 -2.67 6.37 19.91
C LYS A 315 -2.35 7.69 19.23
N ILE A 316 -1.72 7.64 18.06
CA ILE A 316 -1.22 8.83 17.38
C ILE A 316 -2.13 9.21 16.20
N PRO A 317 -2.62 10.47 16.09
CA PRO A 317 -3.36 10.94 14.92
C PRO A 317 -2.58 10.75 13.62
N GLY A 318 -3.29 10.44 12.51
CA GLY A 318 -2.71 9.94 11.26
C GLY A 318 -1.54 10.75 10.69
N ALA A 319 -1.65 12.08 10.62
CA ALA A 319 -0.57 12.93 10.12
C ALA A 319 0.65 12.90 11.04
N ASN A 320 0.44 13.00 12.36
CA ASN A 320 1.49 12.94 13.37
C ASN A 320 2.13 11.56 13.41
N TRP A 321 1.34 10.48 13.28
CA TRP A 321 1.86 9.13 13.17
C TRP A 321 2.79 8.98 11.95
N ARG A 322 2.34 9.48 10.79
CA ARG A 322 3.15 9.45 9.57
C ARG A 322 4.48 10.16 9.76
N THR A 323 4.48 11.34 10.38
CA THR A 323 5.70 12.10 10.70
C THR A 323 6.60 11.32 11.64
N ALA A 324 6.08 10.86 12.77
CA ALA A 324 6.85 10.15 13.79
C ALA A 324 7.40 8.79 13.31
N ALA A 325 6.60 8.03 12.55
CA ALA A 325 6.97 6.69 12.10
C ALA A 325 7.87 6.71 10.84
N LEU A 326 7.56 7.56 9.85
CA LEU A 326 8.16 7.46 8.53
C LEU A 326 9.20 8.56 8.24
N VAL A 327 9.03 9.75 8.80
CA VAL A 327 9.96 10.88 8.57
C VAL A 327 11.02 10.93 9.67
N GLU A 328 10.58 11.05 10.92
CA GLU A 328 11.47 11.12 12.10
C GLU A 328 11.97 9.75 12.53
N LYS A 329 11.20 8.68 12.23
CA LYS A 329 11.51 7.28 12.56
C LYS A 329 11.87 7.07 14.02
N LYS A 330 11.09 7.67 14.92
CA LYS A 330 11.38 7.71 16.36
C LYS A 330 10.49 6.78 17.21
N LEU A 331 9.56 6.04 16.60
CA LEU A 331 8.67 5.14 17.34
C LEU A 331 9.39 3.83 17.65
N PRO A 332 9.58 3.45 18.93
CA PRO A 332 10.31 2.24 19.31
C PRO A 332 9.67 0.97 18.80
N MET A 333 8.35 0.81 19.00
CA MET A 333 7.56 -0.30 18.48
C MET A 333 6.25 0.26 17.89
N HIS A 334 5.85 -0.21 16.73
CA HIS A 334 4.66 0.34 16.09
C HIS A 334 3.96 -0.67 15.17
N VAL A 335 2.64 -0.55 15.11
CA VAL A 335 1.82 -1.30 14.16
C VAL A 335 2.02 -0.71 12.77
N LYS A 336 2.31 -1.56 11.81
CA LYS A 336 2.54 -1.20 10.43
C LYS A 336 1.57 -1.94 9.52
N ALA A 337 0.76 -1.19 8.79
CA ALA A 337 0.08 -1.68 7.60
C ALA A 337 0.90 -1.25 6.39
N PHE A 338 1.53 -2.18 5.72
CA PHE A 338 2.29 -1.90 4.52
C PHE A 338 1.74 -2.72 3.36
N GLY A 339 1.52 -2.05 2.25
CA GLY A 339 1.16 -2.70 1.01
C GLY A 339 1.75 -1.92 -0.13
N GLY A 340 2.67 -2.56 -0.86
CA GLY A 340 3.16 -2.04 -2.12
C GLY A 340 2.08 -2.08 -3.20
N TRP A 341 2.40 -1.59 -4.37
CA TRP A 341 1.54 -1.73 -5.54
C TRP A 341 1.96 -2.91 -6.43
N LEU A 342 3.21 -3.34 -6.30
CA LEU A 342 3.73 -4.48 -7.05
C LEU A 342 4.00 -5.67 -6.12
N ASN A 343 3.72 -6.87 -6.60
CA ASN A 343 3.89 -8.10 -5.84
C ASN A 343 5.24 -8.76 -6.16
N TYR A 344 6.34 -8.07 -5.79
CA TYR A 344 7.70 -8.58 -5.92
C TYR A 344 8.46 -8.44 -4.59
N PRO A 345 9.16 -9.47 -4.11
CA PRO A 345 9.92 -9.42 -2.85
C PRO A 345 11.00 -8.31 -2.84
N ASP A 346 11.69 -8.12 -3.93
CA ASP A 346 12.71 -7.08 -4.08
C ASP A 346 12.12 -5.66 -4.14
N TYR A 347 10.91 -5.49 -4.66
CA TYR A 347 10.16 -4.22 -4.54
C TYR A 347 9.85 -3.90 -3.07
N TYR A 348 9.48 -4.91 -2.27
CA TYR A 348 9.32 -4.76 -0.83
C TYR A 348 10.63 -4.38 -0.14
N SER A 349 11.71 -5.08 -0.48
CA SER A 349 13.03 -4.80 0.05
C SER A 349 13.48 -3.38 -0.26
N PHE A 350 13.28 -2.91 -1.49
CA PHE A 350 13.57 -1.54 -1.90
C PHE A 350 12.86 -0.48 -1.02
N TRP A 351 11.58 -0.68 -0.71
CA TRP A 351 10.81 0.31 0.02
C TRP A 351 10.94 0.24 1.54
N VAL A 352 11.10 -0.97 2.08
CA VAL A 352 10.94 -1.22 3.52
C VAL A 352 12.27 -1.46 4.22
N TYR A 353 13.26 -2.04 3.55
CA TYR A 353 14.47 -2.50 4.21
C TYR A 353 15.75 -1.75 3.79
N GLN A 354 15.73 -1.02 2.69
CA GLN A 354 16.90 -0.21 2.32
C GLN A 354 17.04 1.02 3.21
N LYS A 355 18.29 1.34 3.53
CA LYS A 355 18.66 2.52 4.34
C LYS A 355 18.09 3.81 3.75
N GLY A 356 17.56 4.68 4.59
CA GLY A 356 17.04 5.99 4.21
C GLY A 356 15.70 5.98 3.48
N ARG A 357 15.14 4.83 3.12
CA ARG A 357 13.83 4.78 2.47
C ARG A 357 12.71 5.18 3.43
N LEU A 358 11.69 5.86 2.90
CA LEU A 358 10.58 6.40 3.67
C LEU A 358 9.90 5.32 4.54
N PHE A 359 9.65 4.14 3.97
CA PHE A 359 8.94 3.07 4.66
C PHE A 359 9.84 2.17 5.53
N ASN A 360 11.15 2.41 5.57
CA ASN A 360 12.03 1.80 6.55
C ASN A 360 11.90 2.54 7.90
N SER A 361 10.80 2.32 8.58
CA SER A 361 10.47 2.93 9.89
C SER A 361 11.21 2.29 11.05
N MET A 362 11.92 1.21 10.81
CA MET A 362 12.69 0.46 11.81
C MET A 362 14.14 0.95 11.92
N ASN A 363 14.59 1.91 11.11
CA ASN A 363 16.00 2.31 10.98
C ASN A 363 16.94 1.12 10.68
N TYR A 364 16.38 0.10 10.03
CA TYR A 364 17.12 -1.10 9.65
C TYR A 364 18.19 -0.78 8.60
N HIS A 365 19.35 -1.38 8.75
CA HIS A 365 20.43 -1.30 7.78
C HIS A 365 21.22 -2.60 7.77
N ASN A 366 21.32 -3.21 6.60
CA ASN A 366 22.16 -4.37 6.33
C ASN A 366 22.75 -4.24 4.93
N PRO A 367 24.09 -4.13 4.78
CA PRO A 367 24.73 -3.96 3.47
C PRO A 367 24.45 -5.10 2.50
N GLU A 368 24.37 -6.36 2.97
CA GLU A 368 24.06 -7.52 2.14
C GLU A 368 22.64 -7.41 1.55
N ILE A 369 21.66 -6.93 2.34
CA ILE A 369 20.30 -6.70 1.85
C ILE A 369 20.26 -5.59 0.79
N GLU A 370 21.06 -4.55 0.94
CA GLU A 370 21.12 -3.48 -0.06
C GLU A 370 21.71 -3.99 -1.38
N GLU A 371 22.77 -4.79 -1.32
CA GLU A 371 23.39 -5.42 -2.50
C GLU A 371 22.44 -6.40 -3.19
N LEU A 372 21.83 -7.31 -2.42
CA LEU A 372 20.87 -8.28 -2.95
C LEU A 372 19.66 -7.61 -3.59
N THR A 373 19.14 -6.55 -2.97
CA THR A 373 18.01 -5.79 -3.52
C THR A 373 18.37 -5.15 -4.83
N GLU A 374 19.50 -4.43 -4.90
CA GLU A 374 19.94 -3.80 -6.15
C GLU A 374 20.17 -4.82 -7.26
N ALA A 375 20.77 -5.94 -6.93
CA ALA A 375 21.00 -7.02 -7.90
C ALA A 375 19.68 -7.60 -8.43
N THR A 376 18.71 -7.88 -7.56
CA THR A 376 17.46 -8.54 -7.95
C THR A 376 16.50 -7.63 -8.71
N LEU A 377 16.50 -6.30 -8.43
CA LEU A 377 15.68 -5.35 -9.18
C LEU A 377 15.93 -5.37 -10.70
N HIS A 378 17.13 -5.81 -11.12
CA HIS A 378 17.54 -5.87 -12.53
C HIS A 378 17.48 -7.27 -13.14
N LEU A 379 17.10 -8.28 -12.35
CA LEU A 379 16.92 -9.66 -12.84
C LEU A 379 15.44 -9.92 -13.13
N GLU A 380 15.16 -10.59 -14.24
CA GLU A 380 13.84 -11.17 -14.47
C GLU A 380 13.54 -12.26 -13.43
N VAL A 381 12.26 -12.51 -13.17
CA VAL A 381 11.83 -13.45 -12.11
C VAL A 381 12.25 -14.90 -12.41
N ASP A 382 12.37 -15.25 -13.69
CA ASP A 382 12.81 -16.56 -14.19
C ASP A 382 14.34 -16.67 -14.34
N HIS A 383 15.09 -15.61 -14.05
CA HIS A 383 16.55 -15.66 -14.08
C HIS A 383 17.07 -16.64 -13.01
N PRO A 384 18.05 -17.52 -13.32
CA PRO A 384 18.55 -18.54 -12.39
C PRO A 384 19.03 -17.99 -11.04
N ASP A 385 19.59 -16.77 -11.03
CA ASP A 385 20.12 -16.15 -9.81
C ASP A 385 19.04 -15.41 -8.99
N TYR A 386 17.83 -15.21 -9.53
CA TYR A 386 16.80 -14.41 -8.85
C TYR A 386 16.31 -15.10 -7.56
N GLU A 387 15.79 -16.31 -7.67
CA GLU A 387 15.25 -17.05 -6.53
C GLU A 387 16.27 -17.29 -5.41
N PRO A 388 17.53 -17.71 -5.67
CA PRO A 388 18.53 -17.86 -4.62
C PRO A 388 18.81 -16.58 -3.85
N LYS A 389 18.88 -15.43 -4.54
CA LYS A 389 19.10 -14.13 -3.90
C LYS A 389 17.91 -13.70 -3.05
N ILE A 390 16.69 -13.93 -3.52
CA ILE A 390 15.48 -13.64 -2.73
C ILE A 390 15.41 -14.54 -1.49
N LYS A 391 15.70 -15.83 -1.61
CA LYS A 391 15.77 -16.74 -0.46
C LYS A 391 16.79 -16.26 0.57
N ARG A 392 17.96 -15.81 0.13
CA ARG A 392 18.98 -15.25 1.03
C ARG A 392 18.50 -13.99 1.76
N MET A 393 17.81 -13.06 1.06
CA MET A 393 17.22 -11.90 1.72
C MET A 393 16.23 -12.31 2.81
N LEU A 394 15.39 -13.29 2.54
CA LEU A 394 14.37 -13.75 3.49
C LEU A 394 14.98 -14.45 4.70
N GLU A 395 16.05 -15.24 4.51
CA GLU A 395 16.83 -15.81 5.63
C GLU A 395 17.35 -14.72 6.56
N ILE A 396 17.91 -13.63 6.00
CA ILE A 396 18.39 -12.50 6.79
C ILE A 396 17.23 -11.82 7.52
N PHE A 397 16.10 -11.57 6.85
CA PHE A 397 14.94 -10.94 7.49
C PHE A 397 14.36 -11.78 8.62
N PHE A 398 14.35 -13.10 8.48
CA PHE A 398 13.87 -14.01 9.51
C PHE A 398 14.85 -14.14 10.69
N ASP A 399 16.14 -14.05 10.43
CA ASP A 399 17.15 -14.07 11.48
C ASP A 399 17.23 -12.73 12.25
N GLU A 400 17.19 -11.60 11.54
CA GLU A 400 17.36 -10.28 12.14
C GLU A 400 16.07 -9.65 12.69
N VAL A 401 14.92 -10.03 12.18
CA VAL A 401 13.56 -9.66 12.64
C VAL A 401 13.37 -8.16 12.91
N PRO A 402 13.67 -7.24 11.99
CA PRO A 402 13.36 -5.83 12.20
C PRO A 402 11.85 -5.55 12.04
N LEU A 403 11.15 -6.42 11.36
CA LEU A 403 9.72 -6.38 11.11
C LEU A 403 9.12 -7.77 11.34
N ILE A 404 8.02 -7.84 12.07
CA ILE A 404 7.32 -9.09 12.38
C ILE A 404 6.02 -9.14 11.60
N PRO A 405 5.92 -9.84 10.47
CA PRO A 405 4.67 -10.07 9.75
C PRO A 405 3.67 -10.87 10.59
N ILE A 406 2.40 -10.49 10.59
CA ILE A 406 1.35 -11.19 11.34
C ILE A 406 0.37 -11.83 10.39
N TYR A 407 -0.27 -11.04 9.51
CA TYR A 407 -1.20 -11.56 8.51
C TYR A 407 -1.25 -10.66 7.28
N GLN A 408 -1.64 -11.23 6.16
CA GLN A 408 -1.98 -10.53 4.93
C GLN A 408 -3.46 -10.15 4.99
N PRO A 409 -3.82 -8.85 4.98
CA PRO A 409 -5.21 -8.43 5.12
C PRO A 409 -6.00 -8.65 3.83
N TYR A 410 -7.32 -8.81 3.95
CA TYR A 410 -8.22 -8.67 2.83
C TYR A 410 -8.49 -7.20 2.51
N LEU A 411 -8.70 -6.88 1.24
CA LEU A 411 -9.46 -5.71 0.85
C LEU A 411 -10.94 -6.10 0.92
N ASP A 412 -11.60 -5.64 1.96
CA ASP A 412 -13.01 -5.88 2.18
C ASP A 412 -13.85 -4.73 1.63
N VAL A 413 -14.90 -5.08 0.90
CA VAL A 413 -15.87 -4.14 0.34
C VAL A 413 -17.26 -4.67 0.64
N ALA A 414 -18.07 -3.88 1.32
CA ALA A 414 -19.48 -4.18 1.57
C ALA A 414 -20.34 -3.38 0.60
N MET A 415 -21.24 -4.06 -0.10
CA MET A 415 -22.10 -3.46 -1.12
C MET A 415 -23.56 -3.86 -0.90
N GLN A 416 -24.48 -2.96 -1.23
CA GLN A 416 -25.88 -3.32 -1.38
C GLN A 416 -26.02 -4.42 -2.44
N LYS A 417 -26.92 -5.39 -2.22
CA LYS A 417 -27.12 -6.54 -3.14
C LYS A 417 -27.42 -6.12 -4.58
N LYS A 418 -28.04 -4.97 -4.75
CA LYS A 418 -28.35 -4.37 -6.07
C LYS A 418 -27.15 -3.81 -6.82
N VAL A 419 -26.02 -3.63 -6.16
CA VAL A 419 -24.77 -3.10 -6.76
C VAL A 419 -24.00 -4.28 -7.33
N THR A 420 -23.69 -4.21 -8.62
CA THR A 420 -22.91 -5.23 -9.34
C THR A 420 -21.69 -4.59 -10.02
N GLY A 421 -20.80 -5.42 -10.58
CA GLY A 421 -19.67 -4.95 -11.38
C GLY A 421 -18.42 -4.60 -10.57
N TYR A 422 -18.42 -4.81 -9.26
CA TYR A 422 -17.18 -4.66 -8.50
C TYR A 422 -16.10 -5.63 -9.00
N LYS A 423 -14.89 -5.09 -9.18
CA LYS A 423 -13.70 -5.88 -9.50
C LYS A 423 -12.54 -5.41 -8.64
N TYR A 424 -11.83 -6.36 -8.05
CA TYR A 424 -10.57 -6.10 -7.35
C TYR A 424 -9.46 -5.75 -8.34
N TYR A 425 -8.67 -4.75 -8.00
CA TYR A 425 -7.42 -4.40 -8.68
C TYR A 425 -6.29 -4.26 -7.66
N ALA A 426 -5.07 -4.64 -8.02
CA ALA A 426 -3.90 -4.57 -7.15
C ALA A 426 -3.63 -3.15 -6.60
N HIS A 427 -3.99 -2.09 -7.36
CA HIS A 427 -3.91 -0.70 -6.89
C HIS A 427 -5.00 -0.31 -5.88
N ARG A 428 -5.94 -1.21 -5.55
CA ARG A 428 -7.00 -1.05 -4.53
C ARG A 428 -7.99 0.10 -4.73
N GLN A 429 -7.99 0.73 -5.89
CA GLN A 429 -8.95 1.78 -6.22
C GLN A 429 -10.27 1.15 -6.72
N LEU A 430 -11.39 1.78 -6.35
CA LEU A 430 -12.69 1.40 -6.91
C LEU A 430 -12.79 1.86 -8.37
N ASP A 431 -12.99 0.93 -9.28
CA ASP A 431 -13.27 1.25 -10.67
C ASP A 431 -14.78 1.43 -10.88
N CYS A 432 -15.26 2.64 -10.65
CA CYS A 432 -16.68 2.97 -10.77
C CYS A 432 -17.22 2.87 -12.21
N ARG A 433 -16.35 2.66 -13.23
CA ARG A 433 -16.76 2.44 -14.61
C ARG A 433 -17.56 1.15 -14.78
N LEU A 434 -17.28 0.17 -13.93
CA LEU A 434 -17.84 -1.18 -14.00
C LEU A 434 -19.11 -1.34 -13.15
N PHE A 435 -19.38 -0.41 -12.24
CA PHE A 435 -20.55 -0.50 -11.38
C PHE A 435 -21.85 -0.33 -12.15
N ASP A 436 -22.83 -1.13 -11.75
CA ASP A 436 -24.20 -1.07 -12.25
C ASP A 436 -25.21 -1.23 -11.09
N LYS A 437 -26.33 -0.53 -11.20
CA LYS A 437 -27.49 -0.57 -10.28
C LYS A 437 -28.78 -0.82 -11.04
N SER A 438 -28.74 -1.17 -12.32
CA SER A 438 -29.90 -1.27 -13.19
C SER A 438 -30.85 -2.46 -12.88
N GLY A 439 -30.48 -3.35 -11.97
CA GLY A 439 -31.32 -4.45 -11.51
C GLY A 439 -32.34 -4.08 -10.43
N SER A 440 -32.50 -2.82 -10.07
CA SER A 440 -33.43 -2.32 -9.07
C SER A 440 -34.47 -1.38 -9.69
N ALA A 441 -35.38 -1.94 -10.49
CA ALA A 441 -36.68 -1.32 -10.76
C ALA A 441 -37.72 -1.90 -9.84
#